data_c87cd0594bb4a5dafac03fffd4bd8eae
#
_entry.id   c87cd0594bb4a5dafac03fffd4bd8eae
#
_cell.length_a   1.000
_cell.length_b   1.000
_cell.length_c   1.000
_cell.angle_alpha   90.00
_cell.angle_beta   90.00
_cell.angle_gamma   90.00
#
_symmetry.space_group_name_H-M   'P 1'
#
loop_
_entity.id
_entity.type
_entity.pdbx_description
1 polymer ?
#
loop_
_entity_poly.entity_id
_entity_poly.type
_entity_poly.pdbx_seq_one_letter_code
_entity_poly.pdbx_strand_id
1 'polypeptide(L)'
;YPVNVNLKVSQSLIKDFVGRVIEELGEGYESYDELMEMFSKGDSRSNMMPFLQNFNEECADALHFWLELLIYSGIEEEDIRKYCEAEPEDDTLDLLLRRGAQMAKAVLGKVYCPGYKVINGPITDEFMRGGNQLGIERDQKMCQLLWRSTYKFQIARNCLKNKPWKQTQMMTDEVTYRVKLMEGTLFMFGFFAFVGMTARSIYHIYYKKNKINAFRIKSKY
;
A
#
# COMPACT_ATOMS: atom_id res chain seq x y z
N TYR A 1 8.46 -20.35 -14.19
CA TYR A 1 8.16 -20.02 -15.60
C TYR A 1 8.18 -18.51 -15.72
N PRO A 2 8.88 -17.94 -16.74
CA PRO A 2 8.88 -16.50 -16.94
C PRO A 2 7.45 -16.03 -17.22
N VAL A 3 6.99 -15.06 -16.43
CA VAL A 3 5.66 -14.47 -16.61
C VAL A 3 5.68 -13.58 -17.86
N ASN A 4 4.79 -13.86 -18.78
CA ASN A 4 4.64 -13.03 -19.97
C ASN A 4 3.45 -12.06 -19.78
N VAL A 5 3.75 -10.81 -19.49
CA VAL A 5 2.75 -9.76 -19.28
C VAL A 5 1.95 -9.40 -20.54
N ASN A 6 2.33 -9.91 -21.70
CA ASN A 6 1.60 -9.72 -22.95
C ASN A 6 0.48 -10.76 -23.15
N LEU A 7 0.45 -11.84 -22.38
CA LEU A 7 -0.63 -12.81 -22.44
C LEU A 7 -1.94 -12.20 -21.91
N LYS A 8 -3.04 -12.46 -22.63
CA LYS A 8 -4.38 -11.97 -22.27
C LYS A 8 -4.78 -12.35 -20.85
N VAL A 9 -4.50 -13.60 -20.45
CA VAL A 9 -4.82 -14.10 -19.11
C VAL A 9 -4.01 -13.36 -18.05
N SER A 10 -2.69 -13.20 -18.24
CA SER A 10 -1.84 -12.45 -17.32
C SER A 10 -2.31 -11.01 -17.16
N GLN A 11 -2.62 -10.33 -18.27
CA GLN A 11 -3.12 -8.94 -18.21
C GLN A 11 -4.46 -8.83 -17.49
N SER A 12 -5.35 -9.81 -17.61
CA SER A 12 -6.64 -9.81 -16.91
C SER A 12 -6.41 -9.89 -15.40
N LEU A 13 -5.57 -10.84 -14.95
CA LEU A 13 -5.23 -11.02 -13.53
C LEU A 13 -4.52 -9.79 -12.96
N ILE A 14 -3.50 -9.27 -13.65
CA ILE A 14 -2.79 -8.07 -13.23
C ILE A 14 -3.75 -6.89 -13.04
N LYS A 15 -4.70 -6.70 -13.98
CA LYS A 15 -5.70 -5.63 -13.90
C LYS A 15 -6.66 -5.81 -12.73
N ASP A 16 -7.00 -7.05 -12.39
CA ASP A 16 -7.82 -7.37 -11.24
C ASP A 16 -7.08 -7.04 -9.96
N PHE A 17 -5.85 -7.53 -9.80
CA PHE A 17 -5.04 -7.25 -8.61
C PHE A 17 -4.74 -5.76 -8.41
N VAL A 18 -4.48 -5.00 -9.50
CA VAL A 18 -4.39 -3.54 -9.38
C VAL A 18 -5.70 -2.94 -8.84
N GLY A 19 -6.85 -3.44 -9.30
CA GLY A 19 -8.15 -3.01 -8.80
C GLY A 19 -8.29 -3.28 -7.31
N ARG A 20 -7.96 -4.49 -6.87
CA ARG A 20 -8.03 -4.90 -5.46
C ARG A 20 -7.09 -4.11 -4.55
N VAL A 21 -5.83 -3.89 -4.95
CA VAL A 21 -4.93 -3.01 -4.16
C VAL A 21 -5.54 -1.63 -3.92
N ILE A 22 -6.19 -1.08 -4.95
CA ILE A 22 -6.82 0.25 -4.85
C ILE A 22 -8.07 0.22 -3.96
N GLU A 23 -8.86 -0.85 -4.05
CA GLU A 23 -10.05 -1.09 -3.23
C GLU A 23 -9.67 -1.16 -1.76
N GLU A 24 -8.74 -2.02 -1.38
CA GLU A 24 -8.29 -2.18 0.01
C GLU A 24 -7.63 -0.91 0.59
N LEU A 25 -6.88 -0.17 -0.23
CA LEU A 25 -6.36 1.14 0.19
C LEU A 25 -7.48 2.16 0.42
N GLY A 26 -8.58 2.07 -0.33
CA GLY A 26 -9.78 2.88 -0.15
C GLY A 26 -10.51 2.54 1.14
N GLU A 27 -10.75 1.25 1.39
CA GLU A 27 -11.41 0.74 2.60
C GLU A 27 -10.58 1.06 3.86
N GLY A 28 -9.24 0.95 3.75
CA GLY A 28 -8.34 1.41 4.81
C GLY A 28 -8.47 2.90 5.08
N TYR A 29 -8.60 3.73 4.03
CA TYR A 29 -8.82 5.17 4.22
C TYR A 29 -10.15 5.46 4.91
N GLU A 30 -11.24 4.77 4.54
CA GLU A 30 -12.56 4.92 5.17
C GLU A 30 -12.49 4.60 6.67
N SER A 31 -11.86 3.48 7.03
CA SER A 31 -11.64 3.09 8.43
C SER A 31 -10.79 4.12 9.21
N TYR A 32 -9.83 4.75 8.54
CA TYR A 32 -9.06 5.84 9.14
C TYR A 32 -9.91 7.10 9.35
N ASP A 33 -10.74 7.46 8.39
CA ASP A 33 -11.60 8.65 8.48
C ASP A 33 -12.61 8.51 9.64
N GLU A 34 -13.24 7.33 9.78
CA GLU A 34 -14.09 6.99 10.92
C GLU A 34 -13.32 7.08 12.26
N LEU A 35 -12.10 6.57 12.32
CA LEU A 35 -11.23 6.68 13.49
C LEU A 35 -10.97 8.14 13.86
N MET A 36 -10.69 8.99 12.89
CA MET A 36 -10.42 10.42 13.11
C MET A 36 -11.68 11.17 13.55
N GLU A 37 -12.85 10.80 13.02
CA GLU A 37 -14.14 11.35 13.46
C GLU A 37 -14.41 11.02 14.93
N MET A 38 -14.24 9.76 15.34
CA MET A 38 -14.41 9.33 16.73
C MET A 38 -13.42 10.06 17.66
N PHE A 39 -12.16 10.21 17.23
CA PHE A 39 -11.17 10.96 17.98
C PHE A 39 -11.58 12.42 18.19
N SER A 40 -12.10 13.08 17.14
CA SER A 40 -12.57 14.47 17.20
C SER A 40 -13.75 14.66 18.16
N LYS A 41 -14.58 13.63 18.33
CA LYS A 41 -15.72 13.59 19.27
C LYS A 41 -15.28 13.28 20.71
N GLY A 42 -14.01 12.96 20.95
CA GLY A 42 -13.48 12.60 22.26
C GLY A 42 -13.87 11.20 22.72
N ASP A 43 -14.13 10.30 21.78
CA ASP A 43 -14.46 8.91 22.08
C ASP A 43 -13.32 8.20 22.84
N SER A 44 -13.70 7.18 23.61
CA SER A 44 -12.73 6.39 24.36
C SER A 44 -11.82 5.57 23.43
N ARG A 45 -10.60 5.32 23.86
CA ARG A 45 -9.65 4.47 23.12
C ARG A 45 -10.23 3.08 22.83
N SER A 46 -11.03 2.52 23.75
CA SER A 46 -11.68 1.21 23.56
C SER A 46 -12.65 1.22 22.38
N ASN A 47 -13.37 2.30 22.18
CA ASN A 47 -14.30 2.45 21.06
C ASN A 47 -13.57 2.60 19.72
N MET A 48 -12.40 3.22 19.71
CA MET A 48 -11.58 3.45 18.52
C MET A 48 -10.80 2.19 18.07
N MET A 49 -10.53 1.24 18.97
CA MET A 49 -9.71 0.05 18.68
C MET A 49 -10.21 -0.81 17.51
N PRO A 50 -11.55 -1.07 17.34
CA PRO A 50 -12.03 -1.83 16.19
C PRO A 50 -11.71 -1.18 14.85
N PHE A 51 -11.85 0.14 14.74
CA PHE A 51 -11.54 0.89 13.51
C PHE A 51 -10.04 0.87 13.19
N LEU A 52 -9.20 1.01 14.21
CA LEU A 52 -7.75 0.86 14.08
C LEU A 52 -7.37 -0.56 13.62
N GLN A 53 -8.04 -1.57 14.17
CA GLN A 53 -7.81 -2.95 13.75
C GLN A 53 -8.23 -3.15 12.29
N ASN A 54 -9.41 -2.64 11.90
CA ASN A 54 -9.90 -2.72 10.53
C ASN A 54 -8.93 -2.02 9.56
N PHE A 55 -8.53 -0.79 9.85
CA PHE A 55 -7.52 -0.07 9.08
C PHE A 55 -6.24 -0.91 8.84
N ASN A 56 -5.74 -1.58 9.88
CA ASN A 56 -4.57 -2.43 9.77
C ASN A 56 -4.82 -3.69 8.91
N GLU A 57 -6.02 -4.25 9.00
CA GLU A 57 -6.43 -5.42 8.21
C GLU A 57 -6.52 -5.07 6.72
N GLU A 58 -7.11 -3.92 6.36
CA GLU A 58 -7.18 -3.46 4.97
C GLU A 58 -5.79 -3.13 4.39
N CYS A 59 -4.90 -2.54 5.20
CA CYS A 59 -3.50 -2.36 4.78
C CYS A 59 -2.79 -3.70 4.52
N ALA A 60 -3.11 -4.75 5.28
CA ALA A 60 -2.55 -6.09 5.06
C ALA A 60 -3.14 -6.74 3.81
N ASP A 61 -4.42 -6.53 3.52
CA ASP A 61 -5.06 -7.05 2.32
C ASP A 61 -4.55 -6.32 1.06
N ALA A 62 -4.35 -5.00 1.13
CA ALA A 62 -3.67 -4.25 0.07
C ALA A 62 -2.26 -4.80 -0.21
N LEU A 63 -1.51 -5.12 0.85
CA LEU A 63 -0.18 -5.72 0.73
C LEU A 63 -0.25 -7.13 0.11
N HIS A 64 -1.25 -7.93 0.48
CA HIS A 64 -1.47 -9.25 -0.09
C HIS A 64 -1.69 -9.17 -1.60
N PHE A 65 -2.63 -8.36 -2.04
CA PHE A 65 -2.91 -8.17 -3.47
C PHE A 65 -1.75 -7.51 -4.22
N TRP A 66 -0.98 -6.66 -3.57
CA TRP A 66 0.26 -6.11 -4.14
C TRP A 66 1.31 -7.20 -4.38
N LEU A 67 1.50 -8.15 -3.46
CA LEU A 67 2.41 -9.29 -3.66
C LEU A 67 1.96 -10.15 -4.84
N GLU A 68 0.66 -10.48 -4.93
CA GLU A 68 0.10 -11.19 -6.08
C GLU A 68 0.34 -10.41 -7.39
N LEU A 69 0.15 -9.10 -7.35
CA LEU A 69 0.41 -8.21 -8.49
C LEU A 69 1.86 -8.29 -8.96
N LEU A 70 2.83 -8.32 -8.03
CA LEU A 70 4.25 -8.49 -8.37
C LEU A 70 4.52 -9.84 -9.01
N ILE A 71 3.99 -10.92 -8.41
CA ILE A 71 4.14 -12.30 -8.91
C ILE A 71 3.62 -12.40 -10.35
N TYR A 72 2.38 -11.95 -10.60
CA TYR A 72 1.79 -11.99 -11.94
C TYR A 72 2.40 -10.98 -12.93
N SER A 73 3.16 -10.01 -12.44
CA SER A 73 3.94 -9.07 -13.27
C SER A 73 5.35 -9.58 -13.58
N GLY A 74 5.77 -10.70 -12.98
CA GLY A 74 7.14 -11.21 -13.09
C GLY A 74 8.15 -10.21 -12.55
N ILE A 75 7.80 -9.53 -11.45
CA ILE A 75 8.70 -8.63 -10.72
C ILE A 75 9.22 -9.41 -9.52
N GLU A 76 10.52 -9.60 -9.50
CA GLU A 76 11.22 -10.30 -8.44
C GLU A 76 11.80 -9.30 -7.43
N GLU A 77 12.23 -9.79 -6.29
CA GLU A 77 12.88 -8.99 -5.26
C GLU A 77 14.08 -8.22 -5.80
N GLU A 78 14.86 -8.84 -6.68
CA GLU A 78 16.02 -8.22 -7.30
C GLU A 78 15.64 -7.01 -8.19
N ASP A 79 14.48 -7.03 -8.85
CA ASP A 79 13.96 -5.89 -9.62
C ASP A 79 13.64 -4.72 -8.68
N ILE A 80 13.04 -5.01 -7.52
CA ILE A 80 12.76 -4.02 -6.49
C ILE A 80 14.05 -3.41 -5.96
N ARG A 81 15.01 -4.26 -5.62
CA ARG A 81 16.32 -3.85 -5.10
C ARG A 81 17.07 -2.96 -6.08
N LYS A 82 17.10 -3.33 -7.36
CA LYS A 82 17.69 -2.50 -8.44
C LYS A 82 16.99 -1.16 -8.59
N TYR A 83 15.65 -1.16 -8.60
CA TYR A 83 14.89 0.07 -8.74
C TYR A 83 15.13 1.04 -7.57
N CYS A 84 15.31 0.50 -6.38
CA CYS A 84 15.57 1.28 -5.16
C CYS A 84 17.07 1.56 -4.91
N GLU A 85 17.97 1.10 -5.77
CA GLU A 85 19.42 1.22 -5.57
C GLU A 85 19.84 0.70 -4.20
N ALA A 86 19.45 -0.56 -3.91
CA ALA A 86 19.65 -1.20 -2.62
C ALA A 86 21.09 -1.61 -2.38
N GLU A 87 21.56 -1.47 -1.14
CA GLU A 87 22.81 -2.09 -0.71
C GLU A 87 22.57 -3.60 -0.43
N PRO A 88 23.61 -4.44 -0.47
CA PRO A 88 23.48 -5.88 -0.31
C PRO A 88 22.80 -6.33 0.98
N GLU A 89 23.02 -5.62 2.09
CA GLU A 89 22.49 -5.91 3.42
C GLU A 89 21.13 -5.30 3.70
N ASP A 90 20.58 -4.48 2.80
CA ASP A 90 19.24 -3.87 3.00
C ASP A 90 18.16 -4.96 3.05
N ASP A 91 17.31 -4.92 4.07
CA ASP A 91 16.04 -5.65 4.08
C ASP A 91 15.07 -4.99 3.10
N THR A 92 14.47 -5.78 2.22
CA THR A 92 13.63 -5.25 1.13
C THR A 92 12.40 -4.49 1.64
N LEU A 93 11.80 -4.93 2.74
CA LEU A 93 10.64 -4.24 3.29
C LEU A 93 11.03 -2.92 3.96
N ASP A 94 12.13 -2.90 4.71
CA ASP A 94 12.68 -1.67 5.30
C ASP A 94 13.15 -0.70 4.20
N LEU A 95 13.73 -1.21 3.13
CA LEU A 95 14.12 -0.43 1.95
C LEU A 95 12.90 0.26 1.31
N LEU A 96 11.82 -0.48 1.07
CA LEU A 96 10.58 0.06 0.51
C LEU A 96 9.97 1.13 1.41
N LEU A 97 9.92 0.91 2.72
CA LEU A 97 9.45 1.91 3.68
C LEU A 97 10.32 3.16 3.68
N ARG A 98 11.64 3.01 3.69
CA ARG A 98 12.60 4.12 3.67
C ARG A 98 12.49 4.92 2.38
N ARG A 99 12.47 4.26 1.21
CA ARG A 99 12.34 4.93 -0.09
C ARG A 99 10.96 5.56 -0.27
N GLY A 100 9.91 4.89 0.19
CA GLY A 100 8.55 5.45 0.23
C GLY A 100 8.47 6.71 1.09
N ALA A 101 9.05 6.69 2.28
CA ALA A 101 9.12 7.86 3.16
C ALA A 101 9.91 9.03 2.52
N GLN A 102 11.00 8.74 1.82
CA GLN A 102 11.76 9.76 1.07
C GLN A 102 10.90 10.37 -0.05
N MET A 103 10.17 9.54 -0.80
CA MET A 103 9.27 10.00 -1.85
C MET A 103 8.10 10.82 -1.27
N ALA A 104 7.51 10.38 -0.16
CA ALA A 104 6.49 11.13 0.55
C ALA A 104 7.00 12.51 0.97
N LYS A 105 8.18 12.57 1.57
CA LYS A 105 8.82 13.84 1.95
C LYS A 105 9.08 14.77 0.77
N ALA A 106 9.54 14.25 -0.36
CA ALA A 106 9.78 15.04 -1.58
C ALA A 106 8.50 15.68 -2.11
N VAL A 107 7.36 15.00 -1.98
CA VAL A 107 6.06 15.45 -2.50
C VAL A 107 5.33 16.35 -1.52
N LEU A 108 5.38 16.04 -0.23
CA LEU A 108 4.61 16.71 0.81
C LEU A 108 5.38 17.86 1.46
N GLY A 109 6.65 18.07 1.08
CA GLY A 109 7.53 19.06 1.69
C GLY A 109 8.02 18.64 3.08
N LYS A 110 8.29 19.64 3.95
CA LYS A 110 8.68 19.34 5.35
C LYS A 110 7.52 18.67 6.08
N VAL A 111 7.48 17.36 5.99
CA VAL A 111 6.55 16.54 6.77
C VAL A 111 7.26 16.15 8.04
N TYR A 112 6.70 16.52 9.16
CA TYR A 112 7.02 15.89 10.42
C TYR A 112 6.41 14.48 10.36
N CYS A 113 7.22 13.50 9.90
CA CYS A 113 6.87 12.08 10.06
C CYS A 113 7.35 11.68 11.46
N PRO A 114 6.48 11.63 12.47
CA PRO A 114 6.88 11.19 13.81
C PRO A 114 7.35 9.74 13.84
N GLY A 115 7.08 8.98 12.79
CA GLY A 115 7.22 7.53 12.73
C GLY A 115 8.64 6.97 12.55
N TYR A 116 9.68 7.78 12.39
CA TYR A 116 11.05 7.23 12.32
C TYR A 116 11.73 7.05 13.68
N LYS A 117 11.09 7.45 14.77
CA LYS A 117 11.46 7.00 16.11
C LYS A 117 10.45 5.95 16.55
N VAL A 118 10.85 4.70 16.33
CA VAL A 118 10.33 3.46 16.93
C VAL A 118 9.18 3.71 17.90
N ILE A 119 7.95 3.64 17.41
CA ILE A 119 6.80 3.59 18.28
C ILE A 119 6.12 2.24 17.99
N ASN A 120 6.01 1.42 19.02
CA ASN A 120 5.45 0.08 18.98
C ASN A 120 3.94 0.12 18.68
N GLY A 121 3.57 0.31 17.42
CA GLY A 121 2.19 0.20 16.96
C GLY A 121 1.86 1.15 15.81
N PRO A 122 1.02 0.73 14.88
CA PRO A 122 0.47 1.59 13.84
C PRO A 122 -0.44 2.62 14.52
N ILE A 123 -0.40 3.86 14.16
CA ILE A 123 -1.14 4.98 14.76
C ILE A 123 -0.92 5.09 16.28
N THR A 124 0.06 5.91 16.64
CA THR A 124 0.45 6.12 18.04
C THR A 124 -0.39 7.20 18.69
N ASP A 125 -0.40 7.22 20.04
CA ASP A 125 -1.00 8.32 20.81
C ASP A 125 -0.46 9.70 20.39
N GLU A 126 0.77 9.77 19.89
CA GLU A 126 1.40 11.00 19.40
C GLU A 126 0.85 11.41 18.03
N PHE A 127 0.52 10.46 17.15
CA PHE A 127 -0.21 10.69 15.92
C PHE A 127 -1.62 11.23 16.23
N MET A 128 -2.27 10.71 17.24
CA MET A 128 -3.61 11.09 17.67
C MET A 128 -3.65 12.44 18.42
N ARG A 129 -2.59 12.85 19.13
CA ARG A 129 -2.55 14.09 19.94
C ARG A 129 -2.33 15.38 19.17
N GLY A 130 -2.07 15.33 17.87
CA GLY A 130 -1.94 16.55 17.05
C GLY A 130 -3.31 17.23 16.90
N GLY A 131 -3.49 18.40 17.51
CA GLY A 131 -4.77 19.14 17.54
C GLY A 131 -5.43 19.34 16.15
N ASN A 132 -6.68 19.84 16.12
CA ASN A 132 -7.56 19.90 14.93
C ASN A 132 -6.90 20.43 13.65
N GLN A 133 -6.03 21.44 13.73
CA GLN A 133 -5.36 21.99 12.54
C GLN A 133 -4.26 21.07 11.98
N LEU A 134 -3.53 20.39 12.87
CA LEU A 134 -2.57 19.34 12.49
C LEU A 134 -3.28 18.10 11.96
N GLY A 135 -4.50 17.82 12.41
CA GLY A 135 -5.34 16.73 11.90
C GLY A 135 -5.72 16.94 10.44
N ILE A 136 -6.25 18.10 10.08
CA ILE A 136 -6.63 18.42 8.69
C ILE A 136 -5.42 18.37 7.76
N GLU A 137 -4.28 18.91 8.17
CA GLU A 137 -3.05 18.87 7.36
C GLU A 137 -2.55 17.43 7.17
N ARG A 138 -2.66 16.58 8.18
CA ARG A 138 -2.31 15.15 8.08
C ARG A 138 -3.23 14.40 7.13
N ASP A 139 -4.52 14.61 7.26
CA ASP A 139 -5.53 14.02 6.40
C ASP A 139 -5.28 14.38 4.94
N GLN A 140 -5.09 15.64 4.62
CA GLN A 140 -4.76 16.10 3.28
C GLN A 140 -3.49 15.44 2.72
N LYS A 141 -2.46 15.26 3.55
CA LYS A 141 -1.22 14.60 3.16
C LYS A 141 -1.42 13.11 2.91
N MET A 142 -2.21 12.45 3.74
CA MET A 142 -2.56 11.04 3.59
C MET A 142 -3.35 10.81 2.30
N CYS A 143 -4.39 11.59 2.06
CA CYS A 143 -5.14 11.59 0.80
C CYS A 143 -4.21 11.78 -0.41
N GLN A 144 -3.25 12.69 -0.30
CA GLN A 144 -2.29 12.96 -1.37
C GLN A 144 -1.40 11.77 -1.69
N LEU A 145 -0.93 11.04 -0.68
CA LEU A 145 -0.12 9.82 -0.87
C LEU A 145 -0.96 8.70 -1.49
N LEU A 146 -2.15 8.44 -0.96
CA LEU A 146 -3.07 7.45 -1.49
C LEU A 146 -3.48 7.76 -2.93
N TRP A 147 -3.85 9.02 -3.21
CA TRP A 147 -4.17 9.45 -4.58
C TRP A 147 -3.02 9.21 -5.54
N ARG A 148 -1.78 9.53 -5.14
CA ARG A 148 -0.60 9.31 -5.98
C ARG A 148 -0.33 7.84 -6.20
N SER A 149 -0.45 7.00 -5.18
CA SER A 149 -0.32 5.55 -5.29
C SER A 149 -1.35 4.99 -6.28
N THR A 150 -2.62 5.28 -6.05
CA THR A 150 -3.74 4.87 -6.90
C THR A 150 -3.58 5.34 -8.34
N TYR A 151 -3.22 6.62 -8.54
CA TYR A 151 -2.98 7.19 -9.86
C TYR A 151 -1.87 6.44 -10.60
N LYS A 152 -0.75 6.13 -9.94
CA LYS A 152 0.38 5.42 -10.56
C LYS A 152 0.01 3.98 -10.90
N PHE A 153 -0.69 3.27 -10.02
CA PHE A 153 -1.22 1.94 -10.30
C PHE A 153 -2.21 1.95 -11.48
N GLN A 154 -3.07 2.95 -11.59
CA GLN A 154 -3.99 3.07 -12.73
C GLN A 154 -3.24 3.36 -14.05
N ILE A 155 -2.16 4.16 -14.03
CA ILE A 155 -1.34 4.35 -15.22
C ILE A 155 -0.63 3.05 -15.61
N ALA A 156 -0.06 2.32 -14.64
CA ALA A 156 0.51 0.99 -14.89
C ALA A 156 -0.54 0.07 -15.54
N ARG A 157 -1.73 -0.04 -14.95
CA ARG A 157 -2.86 -0.80 -15.51
C ARG A 157 -3.20 -0.39 -16.94
N ASN A 158 -3.14 0.90 -17.26
CA ASN A 158 -3.42 1.40 -18.61
C ASN A 158 -2.32 1.07 -19.64
N CYS A 159 -1.09 0.79 -19.20
CA CYS A 159 -0.02 0.29 -20.09
C CYS A 159 -0.31 -1.12 -20.62
N LEU A 160 -1.14 -1.90 -19.92
CA LEU A 160 -1.60 -3.22 -20.35
C LEU A 160 -2.67 -3.05 -21.43
N LYS A 161 -2.27 -3.21 -22.71
CA LYS A 161 -3.08 -2.80 -23.85
C LYS A 161 -4.19 -3.78 -24.25
N ASN A 162 -4.18 -5.00 -23.71
CA ASN A 162 -5.26 -5.94 -24.00
C ASN A 162 -6.58 -5.44 -23.38
N LYS A 163 -7.55 -5.14 -24.24
CA LYS A 163 -8.91 -4.74 -23.86
C LYS A 163 -9.90 -5.72 -24.47
N PRO A 164 -10.81 -6.35 -23.69
CA PRO A 164 -11.72 -7.39 -24.18
C PRO A 164 -12.59 -6.95 -25.37
N TRP A 165 -12.87 -5.64 -25.46
CA TRP A 165 -13.71 -5.07 -26.52
C TRP A 165 -12.94 -4.60 -27.78
N LYS A 166 -11.59 -4.69 -27.78
CA LYS A 166 -10.78 -4.33 -28.96
C LYS A 166 -10.44 -5.56 -29.78
N GLN A 167 -10.61 -5.47 -31.07
CA GLN A 167 -10.27 -6.54 -32.04
C GLN A 167 -8.74 -6.62 -32.26
N THR A 168 -8.04 -5.50 -32.13
CA THR A 168 -6.58 -5.43 -32.31
C THR A 168 -5.87 -5.52 -31.00
N GLN A 169 -4.94 -6.47 -30.85
CA GLN A 169 -4.02 -6.53 -29.73
C GLN A 169 -2.89 -5.52 -29.94
N MET A 170 -2.71 -4.63 -29.00
CA MET A 170 -1.54 -3.76 -28.91
C MET A 170 -0.57 -4.32 -27.90
N MET A 171 0.73 -4.25 -28.16
CA MET A 171 1.75 -4.66 -27.22
C MET A 171 1.73 -3.74 -26.00
N THR A 172 1.99 -4.33 -24.84
CA THR A 172 2.18 -3.62 -23.59
C THR A 172 3.46 -2.79 -23.68
N ASP A 173 3.42 -1.57 -23.19
CA ASP A 173 4.61 -0.80 -22.89
C ASP A 173 5.15 -1.30 -21.52
N GLU A 174 5.96 -2.34 -21.55
CA GLU A 174 6.45 -3.01 -20.36
C GLU A 174 7.36 -2.10 -19.52
N VAL A 175 8.15 -1.25 -20.15
CA VAL A 175 9.05 -0.33 -19.45
C VAL A 175 8.23 0.67 -18.64
N THR A 176 7.30 1.35 -19.27
CA THR A 176 6.42 2.30 -18.57
C THR A 176 5.57 1.58 -17.53
N TYR A 177 5.08 0.37 -17.82
CA TYR A 177 4.33 -0.45 -16.87
C TYR A 177 5.11 -0.68 -15.59
N ARG A 178 6.34 -1.23 -15.68
CA ARG A 178 7.19 -1.53 -14.53
C ARG A 178 7.53 -0.28 -13.73
N VAL A 179 7.93 0.80 -14.41
CA VAL A 179 8.23 2.09 -13.75
C VAL A 179 7.01 2.62 -12.99
N LYS A 180 5.83 2.62 -13.60
CA LYS A 180 4.61 3.14 -12.94
C LYS A 180 4.13 2.24 -11.80
N LEU A 181 4.31 0.93 -11.93
CA LEU A 181 4.04 0.00 -10.86
C LEU A 181 4.95 0.25 -9.64
N MET A 182 6.24 0.42 -9.87
CA MET A 182 7.20 0.73 -8.79
C MET A 182 6.96 2.11 -8.17
N GLU A 183 6.64 3.13 -8.97
CA GLU A 183 6.22 4.44 -8.43
C GLU A 183 4.98 4.33 -7.53
N GLY A 184 3.98 3.56 -7.95
CA GLY A 184 2.77 3.28 -7.17
C GLY A 184 3.09 2.56 -5.86
N THR A 185 3.97 1.55 -5.92
CA THR A 185 4.50 0.82 -4.77
C THR A 185 5.17 1.76 -3.77
N LEU A 186 6.08 2.62 -4.23
CA LEU A 186 6.77 3.54 -3.32
C LEU A 186 5.82 4.56 -2.68
N PHE A 187 4.77 5.02 -3.38
CA PHE A 187 3.76 5.88 -2.74
C PHE A 187 2.91 5.12 -1.73
N MET A 188 2.56 3.85 -1.99
CA MET A 188 1.88 2.98 -1.02
C MET A 188 2.74 2.77 0.24
N PHE A 189 4.01 2.44 0.08
CA PHE A 189 4.93 2.30 1.21
C PHE A 189 5.22 3.65 1.89
N GLY A 190 5.17 4.75 1.15
CA GLY A 190 5.21 6.11 1.70
C GLY A 190 4.01 6.40 2.59
N PHE A 191 2.82 5.95 2.20
CA PHE A 191 1.63 6.00 3.03
C PHE A 191 1.78 5.12 4.29
N PHE A 192 2.24 3.88 4.16
CA PHE A 192 2.49 3.01 5.31
C PHE A 192 3.49 3.62 6.30
N ALA A 193 4.59 4.18 5.81
CA ALA A 193 5.56 4.88 6.64
C ALA A 193 4.97 6.15 7.29
N PHE A 194 4.13 6.87 6.58
CA PHE A 194 3.46 8.08 7.08
C PHE A 194 2.52 7.80 8.25
N VAL A 195 1.78 6.68 8.20
CA VAL A 195 0.92 6.24 9.32
C VAL A 195 1.69 5.48 10.41
N GLY A 196 3.02 5.41 10.32
CA GLY A 196 3.88 4.85 11.35
C GLY A 196 4.06 3.34 11.29
N MET A 197 3.72 2.70 10.16
CA MET A 197 4.01 1.27 9.98
C MET A 197 5.51 1.03 9.85
N THR A 198 5.96 -0.06 10.47
CA THR A 198 7.32 -0.58 10.37
C THR A 198 7.30 -1.94 9.68
N ALA A 199 8.44 -2.43 9.16
CA ALA A 199 8.54 -3.78 8.59
C ALA A 199 8.02 -4.84 9.57
N ARG A 200 8.36 -4.71 10.85
CA ARG A 200 7.91 -5.62 11.91
C ARG A 200 6.40 -5.60 12.10
N SER A 201 5.77 -4.40 12.11
CA SER A 201 4.32 -4.29 12.28
C SER A 201 3.58 -4.83 11.05
N ILE A 202 4.05 -4.52 9.85
CA ILE A 202 3.50 -5.04 8.59
C ILE A 202 3.57 -6.57 8.58
N TYR A 203 4.76 -7.14 8.86
CA TYR A 203 4.93 -8.58 8.94
C TYR A 203 3.97 -9.23 9.95
N HIS A 204 3.82 -8.63 11.13
CA HIS A 204 2.96 -9.17 12.19
C HIS A 204 1.48 -9.17 11.78
N ILE A 205 1.00 -8.05 11.20
CA ILE A 205 -0.39 -7.92 10.75
C ILE A 205 -0.66 -8.92 9.61
N TYR A 206 0.21 -8.96 8.61
CA TYR A 206 0.11 -9.86 7.47
C TYR A 206 0.12 -11.35 7.88
N TYR A 207 1.04 -11.73 8.78
CA TYR A 207 1.11 -13.09 9.30
C TYR A 207 -0.15 -13.49 10.07
N LYS A 208 -0.68 -12.60 10.92
CA LYS A 208 -1.93 -12.82 11.66
C LYS A 208 -3.10 -13.02 10.70
N LYS A 209 -3.24 -12.16 9.70
CA LYS A 209 -4.32 -12.25 8.69
C LYS A 209 -4.23 -13.57 7.90
N ASN A 210 -3.04 -13.96 7.44
CA ASN A 210 -2.84 -15.23 6.75
C ASN A 210 -3.20 -16.45 7.60
N LYS A 211 -2.91 -16.43 8.90
CA LYS A 211 -3.32 -17.50 9.82
C LYS A 211 -4.83 -17.60 9.92
N ILE A 212 -5.53 -16.49 10.02
CA ILE A 212 -7.00 -16.43 10.07
C ILE A 212 -7.59 -16.97 8.75
N ASN A 213 -7.08 -16.52 7.61
CA ASN A 213 -7.54 -16.98 6.30
C ASN A 213 -7.30 -18.48 6.10
N ALA A 214 -6.13 -18.99 6.48
CA ALA A 214 -5.85 -20.42 6.44
C ALA A 214 -6.80 -21.23 7.32
N PHE A 215 -7.18 -20.71 8.49
CA PHE A 215 -8.16 -21.33 9.36
C PHE A 215 -9.57 -21.32 8.73
N ARG A 216 -10.01 -20.20 8.16
CA ARG A 216 -11.31 -20.10 7.46
C ARG A 216 -11.41 -21.10 6.32
N ILE A 217 -10.38 -21.21 5.48
CA ILE A 217 -10.34 -22.19 4.38
C ILE A 217 -10.45 -23.62 4.90
N LYS A 218 -9.72 -23.98 5.98
CA LYS A 218 -9.77 -25.32 6.57
C LYS A 218 -11.11 -25.67 7.20
N SER A 219 -11.76 -24.68 7.83
CA SER A 219 -13.05 -24.87 8.51
C SER A 219 -14.25 -24.76 7.57
N LYS A 220 -14.01 -24.50 6.27
CA LYS A 220 -15.08 -24.27 5.27
C LYS A 220 -16.06 -23.17 5.68
N TYR A 221 -15.54 -22.18 6.39
CA TYR A 221 -16.29 -21.03 6.85
C TYR A 221 -16.39 -19.98 5.73
#